data_744323a73f161611f09737d10df14f4b
#
_entry.id   744323a73f161611f09737d10df14f4b
#
_cell.length_a   1.000
_cell.length_b   1.000
_cell.length_c   1.000
_cell.angle_alpha   90.00
_cell.angle_beta   90.00
_cell.angle_gamma   90.00
#
_symmetry.space_group_name_H-M   'P 1'
#
loop_
_entity.id
_entity.type
_entity.pdbx_description
1 polymer ?
#
loop_
_entity_poly.entity_id
_entity_poly.type
_entity_poly.pdbx_seq_one_letter_code
_entity_poly.pdbx_strand_id
1 'polypeptide(L)'
;VQEPESFFDKAQHGKGVWAPAIRFHNGEFYIYWGDPDYGIYMIKTKDPKGKWSKPVLVKAGKGMIDATPLWDEDGKVYLIHAYAGSRSGVNSILVICELNPEGTEVISDPVMVFDGNDGKNHTVEGPKLYKRNGYYYIFAPAGGVATGWQLVLRSKNIYGPYESKIVMAQGKTTINGPHQGGWVDTNTGESWFVHFQDKGAYGRVIHLNPMMWVNDWPVIGVDKDKDGCGEPVTTYKKPNVGKTYPIVTPPESDEFNTRHLGLQWQWHANKKDTYGFTTDLGFIRLYAGSLSKEFVNFWEVPNLLMQKFPAEEFTATTKLTFTAKQDGEQTGIIVMGWDYSYLSIRKAGDQFILQQAVCKDAEQQNPEQIKELANIPVKYLKMPGVADNEWQTVYLQVKVRKGAVCTFAYSLDGKKYTTVGESFTARQGKWIGAKVGLFCVTPNEGNRGWADVDWFRMDK
;
A
#
# COMPACT_ATOMS: atom_id res chain seq x y z
N VAL A 1 -5.21 -12.27 14.01
CA VAL A 1 -5.71 -10.96 14.45
C VAL A 1 -6.76 -11.20 15.52
N GLN A 2 -6.59 -10.64 16.70
CA GLN A 2 -7.57 -10.80 17.81
C GLN A 2 -8.79 -9.88 17.65
N GLU A 3 -8.77 -9.01 16.63
CA GLU A 3 -9.89 -8.15 16.32
C GLU A 3 -11.08 -8.95 15.81
N PRO A 4 -12.31 -8.55 16.13
CA PRO A 4 -13.48 -9.07 15.46
C PRO A 4 -13.32 -8.99 13.94
N GLU A 5 -13.76 -9.99 13.19
CA GLU A 5 -13.71 -9.94 11.72
C GLU A 5 -14.34 -8.66 11.15
N SER A 6 -15.32 -8.11 11.86
CA SER A 6 -15.99 -6.85 11.52
C SER A 6 -15.16 -5.58 11.75
N PHE A 7 -14.02 -5.64 12.42
CA PHE A 7 -13.21 -4.44 12.71
C PHE A 7 -12.78 -3.70 11.43
N PHE A 8 -12.36 -4.46 10.42
CA PHE A 8 -11.97 -3.93 9.12
C PHE A 8 -13.14 -3.75 8.13
N ASP A 9 -14.39 -3.90 8.57
CA ASP A 9 -15.57 -3.53 7.77
C ASP A 9 -15.71 -2.02 7.60
N LYS A 10 -14.95 -1.26 8.37
CA LYS A 10 -14.73 0.18 8.21
C LYS A 10 -13.28 0.43 7.81
N ALA A 11 -13.03 1.53 7.15
CA ALA A 11 -11.67 1.96 6.84
C ALA A 11 -10.85 2.16 8.14
N GLN A 12 -9.72 1.47 8.28
CA GLN A 12 -8.86 1.47 9.47
C GLN A 12 -7.47 1.97 9.09
N HIS A 13 -7.36 3.27 8.86
CA HIS A 13 -6.12 3.89 8.41
C HIS A 13 -4.98 3.72 9.42
N GLY A 14 -3.86 3.16 8.97
CA GLY A 14 -2.67 2.95 9.78
C GLY A 14 -2.81 1.92 10.90
N LYS A 15 -3.74 0.97 10.78
CA LYS A 15 -3.92 -0.17 11.70
C LYS A 15 -3.69 -1.50 11.01
N GLY A 16 -3.58 -2.56 11.79
CA GLY A 16 -3.42 -3.92 11.29
C GLY A 16 -1.97 -4.26 10.96
N VAL A 17 -1.73 -4.72 9.74
CA VAL A 17 -0.42 -5.23 9.30
C VAL A 17 0.56 -4.08 9.03
N TRP A 18 1.63 -4.01 9.84
CA TRP A 18 2.75 -3.08 9.64
C TRP A 18 3.98 -3.85 9.17
N ALA A 19 4.66 -3.30 8.15
CA ALA A 19 5.97 -3.70 7.63
C ALA A 19 6.29 -5.21 7.72
N PRO A 20 5.60 -6.08 6.96
CA PRO A 20 5.83 -7.51 7.00
C PRO A 20 7.21 -7.88 6.46
N ALA A 21 7.82 -8.93 7.04
CA ALA A 21 9.05 -9.54 6.56
C ALA A 21 8.77 -10.95 6.06
N ILE A 22 9.33 -11.32 4.90
CA ILE A 22 9.25 -12.68 4.35
C ILE A 22 10.57 -13.42 4.56
N ARG A 23 10.49 -14.70 4.93
CA ARG A 23 11.62 -15.64 5.00
C ARG A 23 11.23 -16.97 4.39
N PHE A 24 12.24 -17.68 3.93
CA PHE A 24 12.10 -19.07 3.46
C PHE A 24 12.95 -19.97 4.33
N HIS A 25 12.34 -21.03 4.86
CA HIS A 25 13.01 -22.03 5.68
C HIS A 25 12.34 -23.39 5.51
N ASN A 26 13.14 -24.44 5.36
CA ASN A 26 12.69 -25.84 5.26
C ASN A 26 11.51 -26.07 4.29
N GLY A 27 11.57 -25.42 3.08
CA GLY A 27 10.56 -25.60 2.04
C GLY A 27 9.27 -24.82 2.25
N GLU A 28 9.20 -23.96 3.24
CA GLU A 28 8.06 -23.08 3.51
C GLU A 28 8.46 -21.61 3.50
N PHE A 29 7.54 -20.75 3.05
CA PHE A 29 7.63 -19.31 3.19
C PHE A 29 6.91 -18.88 4.46
N TYR A 30 7.52 -17.97 5.19
CA TYR A 30 7.00 -17.38 6.42
C TYR A 30 6.88 -15.87 6.24
N ILE A 31 5.76 -15.29 6.64
CA ILE A 31 5.60 -13.84 6.75
C ILE A 31 5.31 -13.52 8.21
N TYR A 32 6.15 -12.65 8.79
CA TYR A 32 5.94 -12.08 10.12
C TYR A 32 5.62 -10.60 10.00
N TRP A 33 4.74 -10.11 10.85
CA TRP A 33 4.44 -8.69 10.95
C TRP A 33 4.11 -8.28 12.38
N GLY A 34 4.28 -7.01 12.69
CA GLY A 34 3.71 -6.38 13.87
C GLY A 34 2.32 -5.85 13.56
N ASP A 35 1.34 -6.18 14.38
CA ASP A 35 0.18 -5.37 14.62
C ASP A 35 0.45 -4.58 15.89
N PRO A 36 0.72 -3.26 15.80
CA PRO A 36 1.23 -2.50 16.95
C PRO A 36 0.22 -2.34 18.09
N ASP A 37 -1.04 -2.66 17.86
CA ASP A 37 -2.09 -2.61 18.85
C ASP A 37 -2.24 -3.97 19.60
N TYR A 38 -1.76 -5.10 19.02
CA TYR A 38 -1.98 -6.45 19.54
C TYR A 38 -0.73 -7.31 19.70
N GLY A 39 0.24 -7.23 18.79
CA GLY A 39 1.45 -8.03 18.90
C GLY A 39 2.05 -8.46 17.56
N ILE A 40 2.90 -9.48 17.60
CA ILE A 40 3.56 -10.05 16.44
C ILE A 40 2.80 -11.28 15.98
N TYR A 41 2.49 -11.32 14.68
CA TYR A 41 1.80 -12.41 14.02
C TYR A 41 2.66 -13.03 12.93
N MET A 42 2.31 -14.27 12.54
CA MET A 42 2.91 -14.94 11.40
C MET A 42 1.88 -15.74 10.60
N ILE A 43 2.17 -15.94 9.33
CA ILE A 43 1.54 -16.90 8.43
C ILE A 43 2.61 -17.67 7.66
N LYS A 44 2.28 -18.86 7.16
CA LYS A 44 3.20 -19.65 6.34
C LYS A 44 2.50 -20.39 5.21
N THR A 45 3.28 -20.74 4.17
CA THR A 45 2.83 -21.54 3.04
C THR A 45 4.01 -22.22 2.33
N LYS A 46 3.76 -23.31 1.64
CA LYS A 46 4.72 -23.95 0.70
C LYS A 46 4.72 -23.27 -0.69
N ASP A 47 3.61 -22.67 -1.06
CA ASP A 47 3.46 -21.95 -2.34
C ASP A 47 3.01 -20.51 -2.08
N PRO A 48 3.86 -19.50 -2.32
CA PRO A 48 3.51 -18.10 -2.06
C PRO A 48 2.39 -17.57 -2.97
N LYS A 49 2.06 -18.27 -4.07
CA LYS A 49 0.93 -17.96 -4.95
C LYS A 49 -0.35 -18.68 -4.53
N GLY A 50 -0.23 -19.65 -3.62
CA GLY A 50 -1.32 -20.46 -3.14
C GLY A 50 -1.96 -19.91 -1.86
N LYS A 51 -2.57 -20.83 -1.11
CA LYS A 51 -3.23 -20.50 0.15
C LYS A 51 -2.22 -20.43 1.31
N TRP A 52 -2.28 -19.36 2.07
CA TRP A 52 -1.54 -19.17 3.31
C TRP A 52 -2.28 -19.75 4.52
N SER A 53 -1.55 -20.08 5.57
CA SER A 53 -2.14 -20.50 6.87
C SER A 53 -2.99 -19.37 7.47
N LYS A 54 -3.80 -19.73 8.47
CA LYS A 54 -4.40 -18.71 9.35
C LYS A 54 -3.28 -17.98 10.11
N PRO A 55 -3.49 -16.70 10.49
CA PRO A 55 -2.58 -15.96 11.35
C PRO A 55 -2.39 -16.64 12.71
N VAL A 56 -1.15 -16.71 13.16
CA VAL A 56 -0.77 -17.17 14.49
C VAL A 56 -0.22 -15.98 15.26
N LEU A 57 -0.70 -15.74 16.48
CA LEU A 57 -0.14 -14.74 17.39
C LEU A 57 1.13 -15.32 18.04
N VAL A 58 2.29 -14.81 17.61
CA VAL A 58 3.62 -15.27 18.06
C VAL A 58 4.01 -14.65 19.40
N LYS A 59 3.67 -13.39 19.59
CA LYS A 59 3.92 -12.63 20.83
C LYS A 59 2.85 -11.57 21.02
N ALA A 60 2.12 -11.66 22.11
CA ALA A 60 1.16 -10.62 22.50
C ALA A 60 1.88 -9.39 23.07
N GLY A 61 1.32 -8.21 22.84
CA GLY A 61 1.81 -6.94 23.40
C GLY A 61 1.63 -5.76 22.45
N LYS A 62 1.76 -4.54 22.97
CA LYS A 62 1.59 -3.30 22.21
C LYS A 62 2.92 -2.73 21.74
N GLY A 63 2.89 -2.08 20.60
CA GLY A 63 4.00 -1.30 20.06
C GLY A 63 5.09 -2.10 19.34
N MET A 64 5.03 -3.43 19.30
CA MET A 64 6.00 -4.24 18.58
C MET A 64 5.78 -4.15 17.07
N ILE A 65 6.84 -3.83 16.33
CA ILE A 65 6.81 -3.63 14.88
C ILE A 65 8.00 -4.31 14.20
N ASP A 66 7.90 -4.51 12.88
CA ASP A 66 9.01 -4.88 11.99
C ASP A 66 9.68 -6.22 12.32
N ALA A 67 8.91 -7.19 12.77
CA ALA A 67 9.40 -8.47 13.22
C ALA A 67 10.05 -9.30 12.09
N THR A 68 11.24 -9.88 12.37
CA THR A 68 11.95 -10.72 11.41
C THR A 68 12.59 -11.93 12.11
N PRO A 69 12.29 -13.18 11.69
CA PRO A 69 12.91 -14.37 12.25
C PRO A 69 14.24 -14.71 11.58
N LEU A 70 15.09 -15.43 12.31
CA LEU A 70 16.29 -16.11 11.83
C LEU A 70 16.33 -17.53 12.40
N TRP A 71 16.33 -18.54 11.55
CA TRP A 71 16.68 -19.92 11.89
C TRP A 71 18.20 -20.04 11.82
N ASP A 72 18.85 -20.29 12.95
CA ASP A 72 20.30 -20.32 13.04
C ASP A 72 20.84 -21.76 12.93
N GLU A 73 22.13 -21.84 12.62
CA GLU A 73 22.89 -23.10 12.53
C GLU A 73 23.08 -23.79 13.89
N ASP A 74 22.90 -23.06 14.99
CA ASP A 74 22.91 -23.60 16.36
C ASP A 74 21.63 -24.37 16.72
N GLY A 75 20.67 -24.43 15.81
CA GLY A 75 19.36 -25.09 15.97
C GLY A 75 18.31 -24.25 16.67
N LYS A 76 18.64 -23.00 17.04
CA LYS A 76 17.69 -22.05 17.63
C LYS A 76 17.03 -21.17 16.57
N VAL A 77 15.90 -20.60 16.94
CA VAL A 77 15.21 -19.60 16.13
C VAL A 77 15.13 -18.29 16.89
N TYR A 78 15.60 -17.23 16.27
CA TYR A 78 15.61 -15.90 16.87
C TYR A 78 14.61 -14.99 16.18
N LEU A 79 13.99 -14.09 16.93
CA LEU A 79 13.09 -13.05 16.42
C LEU A 79 13.63 -11.69 16.84
N ILE A 80 13.94 -10.84 15.86
CA ILE A 80 14.24 -9.44 16.12
C ILE A 80 13.01 -8.57 15.80
N HIS A 81 12.78 -7.52 16.59
CA HIS A 81 11.75 -6.52 16.32
C HIS A 81 12.13 -5.14 16.87
N ALA A 82 11.41 -4.11 16.45
CA ALA A 82 11.49 -2.75 16.96
C ALA A 82 10.23 -2.37 17.75
N TYR A 83 10.18 -1.13 18.23
CA TYR A 83 9.02 -0.56 18.90
C TYR A 83 8.54 0.74 18.25
N ALA A 84 7.22 0.91 18.19
CA ALA A 84 6.55 2.14 17.76
C ALA A 84 6.20 3.01 18.98
N GLY A 85 6.82 4.17 19.11
CA GLY A 85 6.59 5.09 20.22
C GLY A 85 5.14 5.51 20.39
N SER A 86 4.37 5.56 19.31
CA SER A 86 2.93 5.90 19.33
C SER A 86 2.05 4.86 20.03
N ARG A 87 2.58 3.66 20.36
CA ARG A 87 1.83 2.58 21.01
C ARG A 87 2.48 2.11 22.31
N SER A 88 3.82 2.05 22.36
CA SER A 88 4.59 1.56 23.51
C SER A 88 5.17 2.68 24.39
N GLY A 89 5.17 3.92 23.91
CA GLY A 89 5.86 5.03 24.56
C GLY A 89 7.39 5.04 24.35
N VAL A 90 7.96 4.01 23.70
CA VAL A 90 9.38 3.90 23.38
C VAL A 90 9.57 3.64 21.89
N ASN A 91 10.68 4.13 21.34
CA ASN A 91 11.10 3.89 19.95
C ASN A 91 12.62 3.81 19.87
N SER A 92 13.13 3.57 18.66
CA SER A 92 14.58 3.53 18.37
C SER A 92 15.33 2.44 19.14
N ILE A 93 14.63 1.36 19.52
CA ILE A 93 15.18 0.23 20.27
C ILE A 93 14.97 -1.05 19.46
N LEU A 94 16.02 -1.87 19.34
CA LEU A 94 15.97 -3.20 18.76
C LEU A 94 16.15 -4.27 19.83
N VAL A 95 15.28 -5.27 19.80
CA VAL A 95 15.30 -6.39 20.75
C VAL A 95 15.26 -7.72 20.03
N ILE A 96 15.90 -8.74 20.63
CA ILE A 96 15.92 -10.13 20.15
C ILE A 96 15.31 -11.03 21.23
N CYS A 97 14.46 -11.97 20.80
CA CYS A 97 13.90 -13.07 21.59
C CYS A 97 14.23 -14.41 20.91
N GLU A 98 14.16 -15.52 21.65
CA GLU A 98 14.12 -16.85 21.07
C GLU A 98 12.68 -17.27 20.77
N LEU A 99 12.49 -17.96 19.65
CA LEU A 99 11.24 -18.63 19.27
C LEU A 99 11.37 -20.13 19.51
N ASN A 100 10.22 -20.80 19.63
CA ASN A 100 10.17 -22.25 19.51
C ASN A 100 10.66 -22.70 18.11
N PRO A 101 11.05 -23.99 17.91
CA PRO A 101 11.59 -24.47 16.63
C PRO A 101 10.64 -24.26 15.43
N GLU A 102 9.33 -24.25 15.66
CA GLU A 102 8.31 -24.02 14.64
C GLU A 102 8.16 -22.53 14.26
N GLY A 103 8.77 -21.62 15.03
CA GLY A 103 8.67 -20.17 14.82
C GLY A 103 7.29 -19.59 15.17
N THR A 104 6.52 -20.27 15.99
CA THR A 104 5.11 -19.89 16.27
C THR A 104 4.91 -19.21 17.63
N GLU A 105 5.91 -19.22 18.50
CA GLU A 105 5.82 -18.70 19.87
C GLU A 105 7.17 -18.18 20.36
N VAL A 106 7.18 -17.06 21.05
CA VAL A 106 8.34 -16.55 21.78
C VAL A 106 8.49 -17.31 23.09
N ILE A 107 9.68 -17.89 23.34
CA ILE A 107 9.99 -18.75 24.49
C ILE A 107 11.04 -18.14 25.43
N SER A 108 11.53 -16.94 25.17
CA SER A 108 12.51 -16.24 26.05
C SER A 108 12.09 -14.82 26.35
N ASP A 109 12.68 -14.23 27.37
CA ASP A 109 12.61 -12.80 27.60
C ASP A 109 13.30 -12.01 26.47
N PRO A 110 12.85 -10.80 26.16
CA PRO A 110 13.47 -9.93 25.16
C PRO A 110 14.80 -9.37 25.68
N VAL A 111 15.84 -9.40 24.84
CA VAL A 111 17.13 -8.79 25.10
C VAL A 111 17.28 -7.57 24.19
N MET A 112 17.49 -6.39 24.78
CA MET A 112 17.82 -5.18 24.02
C MET A 112 19.25 -5.31 23.46
N VAL A 113 19.38 -5.28 22.14
CA VAL A 113 20.65 -5.44 21.43
C VAL A 113 21.18 -4.14 20.85
N PHE A 114 20.33 -3.14 20.69
CA PHE A 114 20.70 -1.83 20.21
C PHE A 114 19.74 -0.75 20.71
N ASP A 115 20.30 0.38 21.16
CA ASP A 115 19.57 1.60 21.50
C ASP A 115 20.07 2.74 20.60
N GLY A 116 19.20 3.23 19.72
CA GLY A 116 19.47 4.34 18.81
C GLY A 116 19.19 5.71 19.43
N ASN A 117 18.75 5.77 20.69
CA ASN A 117 18.49 7.03 21.40
C ASN A 117 19.78 7.71 21.91
N ASP A 118 20.94 7.20 21.53
CA ASP A 118 22.25 7.79 21.81
C ASP A 118 22.51 9.13 21.08
N GLY A 119 21.52 9.64 20.37
CA GLY A 119 21.58 10.88 19.59
C GLY A 119 22.08 10.72 18.15
N LYS A 120 22.52 9.51 17.74
CA LYS A 120 23.11 9.27 16.40
C LYS A 120 22.17 8.53 15.47
N ASN A 121 21.39 7.58 15.98
CA ASN A 121 20.59 6.67 15.17
C ASN A 121 19.09 6.68 15.55
N HIS A 122 18.57 7.89 15.78
CA HIS A 122 17.15 8.07 16.10
C HIS A 122 16.25 7.44 15.04
N THR A 123 15.07 6.99 15.46
CA THR A 123 14.10 6.26 14.61
C THR A 123 14.69 5.00 13.97
N VAL A 124 15.66 4.32 14.63
CA VAL A 124 16.08 3.01 14.15
C VAL A 124 14.94 2.02 14.31
N GLU A 125 14.57 1.38 13.19
CA GLU A 125 13.44 0.44 13.08
C GLU A 125 13.68 -0.52 11.90
N GLY A 126 12.69 -1.29 11.48
CA GLY A 126 12.79 -2.14 10.29
C GLY A 126 13.86 -3.22 10.32
N PRO A 127 14.24 -3.82 11.47
CA PRO A 127 15.40 -4.70 11.53
C PRO A 127 15.20 -5.96 10.70
N LYS A 128 16.26 -6.34 9.98
CA LYS A 128 16.35 -7.62 9.26
C LYS A 128 17.60 -8.35 9.74
N LEU A 129 17.40 -9.53 10.37
CA LEU A 129 18.45 -10.33 10.96
C LEU A 129 18.98 -11.35 9.96
N TYR A 130 20.31 -11.44 9.84
CA TYR A 130 21.04 -12.36 8.97
C TYR A 130 22.27 -12.91 9.66
N LYS A 131 22.81 -14.03 9.12
CA LYS A 131 24.12 -14.58 9.52
C LYS A 131 24.98 -14.81 8.28
N ARG A 132 26.27 -14.43 8.35
CA ARG A 132 27.24 -14.62 7.29
C ARG A 132 28.66 -14.63 7.86
N ASN A 133 29.50 -15.58 7.43
CA ASN A 133 30.91 -15.70 7.81
C ASN A 133 31.14 -15.65 9.34
N GLY A 134 30.25 -16.26 10.13
CA GLY A 134 30.33 -16.29 11.58
C GLY A 134 29.95 -14.96 12.27
N TYR A 135 29.39 -14.00 11.55
CA TYR A 135 28.82 -12.77 12.09
C TYR A 135 27.30 -12.75 11.97
N TYR A 136 26.64 -12.21 12.97
CA TYR A 136 25.25 -11.78 12.92
C TYR A 136 25.19 -10.35 12.42
N TYR A 137 24.26 -10.08 11.51
CA TYR A 137 24.01 -8.76 10.93
C TYR A 137 22.58 -8.34 11.17
N ILE A 138 22.40 -7.11 11.63
CA ILE A 138 21.09 -6.46 11.70
C ILE A 138 21.11 -5.29 10.71
N PHE A 139 20.33 -5.40 9.65
CA PHE A 139 20.10 -4.32 8.70
C PHE A 139 18.89 -3.52 9.21
N ALA A 140 19.10 -2.30 9.65
CA ALA A 140 18.05 -1.45 10.19
C ALA A 140 18.21 -0.01 9.69
N PRO A 141 17.18 0.58 9.03
CA PRO A 141 17.23 2.00 8.70
C PRO A 141 17.12 2.86 9.95
N ALA A 142 17.72 4.06 9.91
CA ALA A 142 17.61 5.08 10.94
C ALA A 142 17.43 6.46 10.31
N GLY A 143 17.11 7.50 11.09
CA GLY A 143 16.96 8.87 10.61
C GLY A 143 15.63 9.20 9.95
N GLY A 144 14.69 8.24 9.92
CA GLY A 144 13.34 8.40 9.38
C GLY A 144 13.24 8.26 7.87
N VAL A 145 12.01 8.12 7.36
CA VAL A 145 11.72 7.80 5.94
C VAL A 145 12.06 8.91 4.95
N ALA A 146 12.13 10.16 5.41
CA ALA A 146 12.40 11.31 4.54
C ALA A 146 13.89 11.60 4.37
N THR A 147 14.70 11.38 5.40
CA THR A 147 16.07 11.86 5.47
C THR A 147 17.07 10.83 6.01
N GLY A 148 16.62 9.60 6.26
CA GLY A 148 17.38 8.57 6.92
C GLY A 148 18.41 7.87 6.03
N TRP A 149 19.01 6.85 6.60
CA TRP A 149 20.06 6.04 6.02
C TRP A 149 19.90 4.57 6.39
N GLN A 150 20.59 3.69 5.66
CA GLN A 150 20.68 2.28 6.01
C GLN A 150 21.84 2.07 6.97
N LEU A 151 21.51 1.74 8.20
CA LEU A 151 22.47 1.28 9.22
C LEU A 151 22.59 -0.24 9.13
N VAL A 152 23.81 -0.76 9.36
CA VAL A 152 24.06 -2.18 9.60
C VAL A 152 24.81 -2.33 10.90
N LEU A 153 24.36 -3.26 11.73
CA LEU A 153 24.97 -3.67 12.97
C LEU A 153 25.61 -5.05 12.76
N ARG A 154 26.81 -5.29 13.31
CA ARG A 154 27.55 -6.54 13.18
C ARG A 154 28.09 -7.03 14.51
N SER A 155 27.94 -8.31 14.82
CA SER A 155 28.52 -8.96 16.00
C SER A 155 28.81 -10.44 15.75
N LYS A 156 29.75 -11.01 16.49
CA LYS A 156 29.97 -12.46 16.55
C LYS A 156 29.00 -13.18 17.51
N ASN A 157 28.30 -12.44 18.35
CA ASN A 157 27.32 -12.96 19.28
C ASN A 157 25.94 -12.38 18.92
N ILE A 158 24.91 -13.23 18.91
CA ILE A 158 23.53 -12.84 18.58
C ILE A 158 23.00 -11.72 19.48
N TYR A 159 23.41 -11.66 20.73
CA TYR A 159 23.02 -10.63 21.68
C TYR A 159 24.01 -9.47 21.78
N GLY A 160 25.03 -9.42 20.91
CA GLY A 160 26.02 -8.35 20.88
C GLY A 160 27.22 -8.56 21.81
N PRO A 161 28.03 -7.52 22.04
CA PRO A 161 27.83 -6.15 21.56
C PRO A 161 27.95 -6.03 20.03
N TYR A 162 27.22 -5.09 19.45
CA TYR A 162 27.22 -4.83 18.02
C TYR A 162 28.04 -3.59 17.66
N GLU A 163 28.89 -3.73 16.64
CA GLU A 163 29.48 -2.60 15.92
C GLU A 163 28.45 -2.05 14.92
N SER A 164 28.43 -0.75 14.68
CA SER A 164 27.49 -0.13 13.75
C SER A 164 28.19 0.65 12.64
N LYS A 165 27.62 0.60 11.42
CA LYS A 165 28.11 1.37 10.27
C LYS A 165 26.93 1.79 9.38
N ILE A 166 26.96 3.06 8.90
CA ILE A 166 26.08 3.50 7.83
C ILE A 166 26.65 2.96 6.52
N VAL A 167 25.84 2.22 5.76
CA VAL A 167 26.28 1.50 4.55
C VAL A 167 25.59 1.99 3.28
N MET A 168 24.54 2.80 3.41
CA MET A 168 23.92 3.53 2.31
C MET A 168 23.21 4.76 2.85
N ALA A 169 23.37 5.88 2.15
CA ALA A 169 22.66 7.12 2.39
C ALA A 169 22.28 7.77 1.05
N GLN A 170 21.38 8.75 1.07
CA GLN A 170 20.94 9.45 -0.14
C GLN A 170 22.11 10.01 -0.97
N GLY A 171 23.12 10.57 -0.31
CA GLY A 171 24.24 11.23 -0.96
C GLY A 171 23.78 12.35 -1.89
N LYS A 172 24.28 12.35 -3.13
CA LYS A 172 23.94 13.34 -4.16
C LYS A 172 22.78 12.91 -5.06
N THR A 173 22.07 11.84 -4.70
CA THR A 173 20.95 11.31 -5.49
C THR A 173 19.61 11.95 -5.11
N THR A 174 18.58 11.68 -5.89
CA THR A 174 17.19 12.07 -5.58
C THR A 174 16.43 11.00 -4.81
N ILE A 175 17.09 9.87 -4.45
CA ILE A 175 16.47 8.76 -3.73
C ILE A 175 16.78 8.95 -2.24
N ASN A 176 15.84 9.56 -1.53
CA ASN A 176 15.94 9.86 -0.10
C ASN A 176 15.64 8.64 0.79
N GLY A 177 16.08 8.71 2.01
CA GLY A 177 15.69 7.88 3.15
C GLY A 177 15.47 6.40 2.86
N PRO A 178 16.50 5.61 2.46
CA PRO A 178 16.32 4.18 2.26
C PRO A 178 15.75 3.54 3.51
N HIS A 179 14.62 2.80 3.36
CA HIS A 179 13.87 2.31 4.51
C HIS A 179 13.31 0.92 4.26
N GLN A 180 13.11 0.15 5.35
CA GLN A 180 12.55 -1.21 5.35
C GLN A 180 13.24 -2.15 4.36
N GLY A 181 14.56 -2.01 4.21
CA GLY A 181 15.33 -2.74 3.23
C GLY A 181 15.62 -4.19 3.63
N GLY A 182 15.93 -5.00 2.63
CA GLY A 182 16.33 -6.40 2.80
C GLY A 182 17.43 -6.80 1.82
N TRP A 183 18.42 -7.54 2.33
CA TRP A 183 19.44 -8.19 1.53
C TRP A 183 18.88 -9.48 0.91
N VAL A 184 19.21 -9.70 -0.34
CA VAL A 184 18.88 -10.92 -1.10
C VAL A 184 20.04 -11.30 -2.01
N ASP A 185 20.38 -12.58 -2.03
CA ASP A 185 21.35 -13.13 -2.96
C ASP A 185 20.65 -13.80 -4.15
N THR A 186 21.24 -13.66 -5.33
CA THR A 186 20.83 -14.44 -6.49
C THR A 186 21.42 -15.85 -6.40
N ASN A 187 20.82 -16.78 -7.14
CA ASN A 187 21.36 -18.15 -7.27
C ASN A 187 22.73 -18.22 -8.00
N THR A 188 23.21 -17.12 -8.56
CA THR A 188 24.53 -16.98 -9.18
C THR A 188 25.54 -16.28 -8.29
N GLY A 189 25.17 -15.95 -7.02
CA GLY A 189 26.07 -15.39 -6.01
C GLY A 189 26.20 -13.87 -6.04
N GLU A 190 25.33 -13.13 -6.75
CA GLU A 190 25.28 -11.68 -6.63
C GLU A 190 24.42 -11.28 -5.43
N SER A 191 24.90 -10.33 -4.62
CA SER A 191 24.12 -9.72 -3.52
C SER A 191 23.41 -8.46 -3.99
N TRP A 192 22.17 -8.30 -3.57
CA TRP A 192 21.31 -7.17 -3.90
C TRP A 192 20.58 -6.69 -2.66
N PHE A 193 20.17 -5.41 -2.68
CA PHE A 193 19.40 -4.79 -1.60
C PHE A 193 18.14 -4.13 -2.13
N VAL A 194 17.00 -4.55 -1.60
CA VAL A 194 15.68 -3.96 -1.90
C VAL A 194 15.31 -3.02 -0.78
N HIS A 195 14.89 -1.79 -1.09
CA HIS A 195 14.37 -0.84 -0.13
C HIS A 195 13.30 0.04 -0.75
N PHE A 196 12.61 0.84 0.04
CA PHE A 196 11.73 1.86 -0.51
C PHE A 196 12.27 3.28 -0.31
N GLN A 197 11.77 4.19 -1.13
CA GLN A 197 11.82 5.64 -0.99
C GLN A 197 10.41 6.14 -0.69
N ASP A 198 10.22 7.01 0.30
CA ASP A 198 8.96 7.73 0.49
C ASP A 198 8.89 8.92 -0.49
N LYS A 199 7.91 8.89 -1.39
CA LYS A 199 7.76 9.88 -2.48
C LYS A 199 6.41 10.61 -2.41
N GLY A 200 5.92 10.90 -1.21
CA GLY A 200 4.71 11.67 -0.97
C GLY A 200 3.48 11.05 -1.63
N ALA A 201 2.78 11.79 -2.50
CA ALA A 201 1.58 11.31 -3.18
C ALA A 201 1.78 10.02 -4.00
N TYR A 202 3.01 9.73 -4.43
CA TYR A 202 3.34 8.51 -5.18
C TYR A 202 3.60 7.30 -4.26
N GLY A 203 3.65 7.52 -2.94
CA GLY A 203 3.81 6.50 -1.93
C GLY A 203 5.24 6.00 -1.80
N ARG A 204 5.37 4.76 -1.34
CA ARG A 204 6.64 4.11 -1.07
C ARG A 204 7.11 3.35 -2.30
N VAL A 205 7.99 4.00 -3.07
CA VAL A 205 8.53 3.47 -4.33
C VAL A 205 9.67 2.51 -4.04
N ILE A 206 9.62 1.32 -4.62
CA ILE A 206 10.62 0.27 -4.43
C ILE A 206 11.84 0.51 -5.33
N HIS A 207 13.01 0.41 -4.74
CA HIS A 207 14.30 0.44 -5.41
C HIS A 207 15.07 -0.86 -5.20
N LEU A 208 15.83 -1.27 -6.21
CA LEU A 208 16.77 -2.38 -6.16
C LEU A 208 18.17 -1.84 -6.37
N ASN A 209 19.05 -2.05 -5.40
CA ASN A 209 20.44 -1.60 -5.44
C ASN A 209 21.41 -2.78 -5.48
N PRO A 210 22.56 -2.66 -6.20
CA PRO A 210 23.65 -3.62 -6.06
C PRO A 210 24.19 -3.57 -4.64
N MET A 211 24.70 -4.70 -4.15
CA MET A 211 25.36 -4.79 -2.86
C MET A 211 26.64 -5.60 -2.98
N MET A 212 27.70 -5.15 -2.34
CA MET A 212 28.98 -5.86 -2.28
C MET A 212 29.44 -6.00 -0.82
N TRP A 213 30.23 -7.02 -0.54
CA TRP A 213 30.84 -7.24 0.75
C TRP A 213 32.32 -6.84 0.72
N VAL A 214 32.71 -5.93 1.60
CA VAL A 214 34.09 -5.45 1.73
C VAL A 214 34.50 -5.56 3.20
N ASN A 215 35.48 -6.39 3.51
CA ASN A 215 35.95 -6.64 4.89
C ASN A 215 34.78 -7.03 5.84
N ASP A 216 33.90 -7.91 5.38
CA ASP A 216 32.71 -8.33 6.10
C ASP A 216 31.73 -7.19 6.47
N TRP A 217 31.76 -6.09 5.71
CA TRP A 217 30.72 -5.07 5.73
C TRP A 217 30.02 -4.96 4.38
N PRO A 218 28.71 -4.82 4.34
CA PRO A 218 28.02 -4.55 3.09
C PRO A 218 28.26 -3.10 2.66
N VAL A 219 28.43 -2.88 1.37
CA VAL A 219 28.38 -1.59 0.69
C VAL A 219 27.21 -1.64 -0.27
N ILE A 220 26.20 -0.81 -0.08
CA ILE A 220 24.95 -0.87 -0.80
C ILE A 220 24.87 0.31 -1.78
N GLY A 221 24.52 0.04 -3.05
CA GLY A 221 24.53 1.04 -4.10
C GLY A 221 25.93 1.24 -4.68
N VAL A 222 26.31 2.48 -4.99
CA VAL A 222 27.62 2.84 -5.55
C VAL A 222 28.36 3.75 -4.58
N ASP A 223 29.47 3.25 -4.06
CA ASP A 223 30.40 3.99 -3.20
C ASP A 223 31.44 4.68 -4.09
N LYS A 224 31.27 5.99 -4.34
CA LYS A 224 32.11 6.77 -5.26
C LYS A 224 33.39 7.30 -4.59
N ASP A 225 33.33 7.59 -3.31
CA ASP A 225 34.42 8.18 -2.51
C ASP A 225 35.16 7.15 -1.66
N LYS A 226 34.69 5.91 -1.67
CA LYS A 226 35.30 4.74 -1.01
C LYS A 226 35.35 4.84 0.53
N ASP A 227 34.36 5.50 1.12
CA ASP A 227 34.19 5.58 2.57
C ASP A 227 33.45 4.38 3.17
N GLY A 228 32.89 3.52 2.28
CA GLY A 228 32.11 2.33 2.60
C GLY A 228 30.64 2.61 2.84
N CYS A 229 30.15 3.80 2.46
CA CYS A 229 28.75 4.17 2.43
C CYS A 229 28.34 4.43 0.97
N GLY A 230 27.49 3.57 0.39
CA GLY A 230 27.06 3.73 -1.00
C GLY A 230 25.90 4.69 -1.16
N GLU A 231 25.71 5.16 -2.39
CA GLU A 231 24.56 5.96 -2.82
C GLU A 231 23.59 5.09 -3.64
N PRO A 232 22.25 5.28 -3.51
CA PRO A 232 21.29 4.56 -4.34
C PRO A 232 21.49 4.81 -5.84
N VAL A 233 21.18 3.81 -6.66
CA VAL A 233 21.25 3.92 -8.12
C VAL A 233 19.85 4.05 -8.73
N THR A 234 19.72 4.89 -9.78
CA THR A 234 18.49 5.00 -10.56
C THR A 234 18.49 4.06 -11.76
N THR A 235 19.66 3.64 -12.20
CA THR A 235 19.86 2.71 -13.32
C THR A 235 21.07 1.85 -13.02
N TYR A 236 20.92 0.55 -13.24
CA TYR A 236 21.99 -0.43 -13.08
C TYR A 236 21.74 -1.66 -13.98
N LYS A 237 22.76 -2.53 -14.13
CA LYS A 237 22.58 -3.81 -14.79
C LYS A 237 21.53 -4.64 -14.04
N LYS A 238 20.78 -5.47 -14.76
CA LYS A 238 19.86 -6.42 -14.13
C LYS A 238 20.61 -7.46 -13.30
N PRO A 239 20.02 -7.96 -12.20
CA PRO A 239 20.56 -9.08 -11.45
C PRO A 239 20.75 -10.31 -12.37
N ASN A 240 21.90 -10.96 -12.23
CA ASN A 240 22.11 -12.25 -12.86
C ASN A 240 21.41 -13.33 -12.02
N VAL A 241 20.35 -13.91 -12.55
CA VAL A 241 19.57 -14.99 -11.91
C VAL A 241 19.71 -16.31 -12.69
N GLY A 242 20.75 -16.42 -13.53
CA GLY A 242 21.04 -17.62 -14.31
C GLY A 242 20.17 -17.80 -15.57
N LYS A 243 19.16 -16.94 -15.78
CA LYS A 243 18.30 -16.92 -16.98
C LYS A 243 17.69 -15.55 -17.22
N THR A 244 17.25 -15.32 -18.45
CA THR A 244 16.56 -14.08 -18.81
C THR A 244 15.05 -14.24 -18.65
N TYR A 245 14.43 -13.24 -18.05
CA TYR A 245 12.98 -13.11 -17.93
C TYR A 245 12.48 -11.94 -18.78
N PRO A 246 11.27 -12.03 -19.34
CA PRO A 246 10.66 -10.89 -20.00
C PRO A 246 10.50 -9.72 -19.02
N ILE A 247 10.50 -8.51 -19.57
CA ILE A 247 10.13 -7.31 -18.80
C ILE A 247 8.61 -7.35 -18.64
N VAL A 248 8.16 -7.39 -17.40
CA VAL A 248 6.73 -7.32 -17.05
C VAL A 248 6.52 -6.23 -16.01
N THR A 249 5.37 -5.58 -16.09
CA THR A 249 4.89 -4.64 -15.05
C THR A 249 3.63 -5.23 -14.42
N PRO A 250 3.33 -4.90 -13.16
CA PRO A 250 2.04 -5.23 -12.59
C PRO A 250 0.90 -4.70 -13.47
N PRO A 251 -0.23 -5.42 -13.61
CA PRO A 251 -1.38 -4.91 -14.32
C PRO A 251 -1.93 -3.66 -13.62
N GLU A 252 -2.39 -2.70 -14.41
CA GLU A 252 -2.94 -1.43 -13.94
C GLU A 252 -4.31 -1.17 -14.56
N SER A 253 -4.44 -1.43 -15.87
CA SER A 253 -5.73 -1.42 -16.56
C SER A 253 -6.50 -2.71 -16.26
N ASP A 254 -7.84 -2.62 -16.30
CA ASP A 254 -8.72 -3.76 -16.14
C ASP A 254 -9.95 -3.61 -17.06
N GLU A 255 -10.19 -4.64 -17.87
CA GLU A 255 -11.38 -4.76 -18.73
C GLU A 255 -12.51 -5.55 -18.03
N PHE A 256 -12.29 -5.95 -16.77
CA PHE A 256 -13.20 -6.75 -15.94
C PHE A 256 -13.74 -8.02 -16.60
N ASN A 257 -12.95 -8.63 -17.47
CA ASN A 257 -13.28 -9.84 -18.22
C ASN A 257 -13.08 -11.15 -17.42
N THR A 258 -12.75 -11.05 -16.16
CA THR A 258 -12.50 -12.20 -15.28
C THR A 258 -13.44 -12.17 -14.07
N ARG A 259 -13.73 -13.35 -13.50
CA ARG A 259 -14.59 -13.48 -12.30
C ARG A 259 -13.97 -12.90 -11.03
N HIS A 260 -12.69 -12.56 -11.06
CA HIS A 260 -11.97 -12.02 -9.91
C HIS A 260 -11.30 -10.72 -10.29
N LEU A 261 -11.35 -9.76 -9.38
CA LEU A 261 -10.57 -8.54 -9.50
C LEU A 261 -9.07 -8.86 -9.52
N GLY A 262 -8.33 -8.14 -10.34
CA GLY A 262 -6.88 -8.19 -10.34
C GLY A 262 -6.28 -7.72 -9.01
N LEU A 263 -5.04 -8.15 -8.73
CA LEU A 263 -4.34 -7.86 -7.47
C LEU A 263 -4.01 -6.36 -7.29
N GLN A 264 -4.11 -5.54 -8.34
CA GLN A 264 -3.97 -4.09 -8.27
C GLN A 264 -5.10 -3.42 -7.50
N TRP A 265 -6.27 -4.03 -7.44
CA TRP A 265 -7.45 -3.47 -6.81
C TRP A 265 -7.48 -3.69 -5.30
N GLN A 266 -7.91 -2.69 -4.59
CA GLN A 266 -8.10 -2.71 -3.14
C GLN A 266 -9.43 -2.03 -2.80
N TRP A 267 -10.26 -2.70 -1.99
CA TRP A 267 -11.36 -2.04 -1.31
C TRP A 267 -10.81 -1.19 -0.16
N HIS A 268 -11.52 -0.12 0.18
CA HIS A 268 -11.12 0.77 1.28
C HIS A 268 -11.26 0.11 2.66
N ALA A 269 -12.10 -0.92 2.74
CA ALA A 269 -12.31 -1.77 3.91
C ALA A 269 -12.44 -3.24 3.47
N ASN A 270 -12.83 -4.15 4.37
CA ASN A 270 -13.12 -5.53 4.01
C ASN A 270 -14.17 -5.59 2.90
N LYS A 271 -13.88 -6.39 1.87
CA LYS A 271 -14.82 -6.64 0.78
C LYS A 271 -16.11 -7.25 1.31
N LYS A 272 -17.24 -6.68 0.87
CA LYS A 272 -18.58 -7.29 1.00
C LYS A 272 -19.18 -7.53 -0.39
N ASP A 273 -19.91 -8.62 -0.56
CA ASP A 273 -20.56 -8.92 -1.85
C ASP A 273 -21.62 -7.86 -2.22
N THR A 274 -22.11 -7.13 -1.21
CA THR A 274 -23.00 -5.98 -1.39
C THR A 274 -22.32 -4.72 -1.94
N TYR A 275 -20.98 -4.68 -2.04
CA TYR A 275 -20.27 -3.56 -2.66
C TYR A 275 -20.20 -3.68 -4.17
N GLY A 276 -20.04 -4.91 -4.68
CA GLY A 276 -19.96 -5.16 -6.09
C GLY A 276 -19.29 -6.50 -6.43
N PHE A 277 -19.44 -6.89 -7.67
CA PHE A 277 -18.88 -8.12 -8.22
C PHE A 277 -18.58 -7.99 -9.71
N THR A 278 -17.59 -8.72 -10.18
CA THR A 278 -17.31 -8.88 -11.61
C THR A 278 -18.32 -9.84 -12.24
N THR A 279 -18.71 -9.57 -13.47
CA THR A 279 -19.66 -10.38 -14.22
C THR A 279 -18.99 -11.20 -15.32
N ASP A 280 -19.66 -12.24 -15.81
CA ASP A 280 -19.22 -12.97 -17.01
C ASP A 280 -19.49 -12.19 -18.32
N LEU A 281 -20.07 -10.99 -18.21
CA LEU A 281 -20.43 -10.12 -19.34
C LEU A 281 -19.35 -9.05 -19.64
N GLY A 282 -18.22 -9.08 -18.91
CA GLY A 282 -17.10 -8.16 -19.12
C GLY A 282 -17.32 -6.77 -18.51
N PHE A 283 -17.86 -6.73 -17.30
CA PHE A 283 -17.91 -5.51 -16.49
C PHE A 283 -17.94 -5.86 -14.99
N ILE A 284 -17.58 -4.88 -14.16
CA ILE A 284 -17.85 -4.93 -12.73
C ILE A 284 -19.11 -4.12 -12.41
N ARG A 285 -20.03 -4.70 -11.62
CA ARG A 285 -21.16 -3.98 -11.04
C ARG A 285 -20.80 -3.49 -9.65
N LEU A 286 -20.90 -2.18 -9.43
CA LEU A 286 -20.76 -1.54 -8.13
C LEU A 286 -22.15 -1.08 -7.67
N TYR A 287 -22.61 -1.59 -6.54
CA TYR A 287 -23.86 -1.14 -5.94
C TYR A 287 -23.66 0.18 -5.19
N ALA A 288 -24.69 1.03 -5.22
CA ALA A 288 -24.68 2.25 -4.42
C ALA A 288 -24.69 1.90 -2.92
N GLY A 289 -23.52 1.94 -2.29
CA GLY A 289 -23.36 1.69 -0.86
C GLY A 289 -23.98 2.81 -0.03
N SER A 290 -24.80 2.46 0.97
CA SER A 290 -25.42 3.47 1.83
C SER A 290 -24.38 4.21 2.66
N LEU A 291 -24.39 5.52 2.62
CA LEU A 291 -23.63 6.39 3.49
C LEU A 291 -24.23 6.35 4.90
N SER A 292 -23.39 6.49 5.92
CA SER A 292 -23.91 6.57 7.28
C SER A 292 -24.71 7.86 7.50
N LYS A 293 -25.58 7.88 8.50
CA LYS A 293 -26.32 9.11 8.88
C LYS A 293 -25.40 10.24 9.37
N GLU A 294 -24.20 9.86 9.81
CA GLU A 294 -23.14 10.77 10.27
C GLU A 294 -22.10 11.03 9.18
N PHE A 295 -22.41 10.75 7.93
CA PHE A 295 -21.49 10.97 6.82
C PHE A 295 -21.05 12.42 6.73
N VAL A 296 -19.73 12.63 6.74
CA VAL A 296 -19.11 13.95 6.54
C VAL A 296 -18.32 13.98 5.24
N ASN A 297 -17.52 12.95 4.99
CA ASN A 297 -16.66 12.84 3.82
C ASN A 297 -16.31 11.38 3.52
N PHE A 298 -15.56 11.12 2.43
CA PHE A 298 -15.25 9.76 1.97
C PHE A 298 -14.10 9.06 2.72
N TRP A 299 -13.50 9.70 3.73
CA TRP A 299 -12.39 9.12 4.48
C TRP A 299 -12.71 7.75 5.10
N GLU A 300 -13.94 7.56 5.55
CA GLU A 300 -14.41 6.32 6.18
C GLU A 300 -15.32 5.47 5.29
N VAL A 301 -15.63 5.89 4.06
CA VAL A 301 -16.51 5.15 3.16
C VAL A 301 -15.86 3.82 2.73
N PRO A 302 -16.44 2.66 3.08
CA PRO A 302 -15.75 1.38 2.95
C PRO A 302 -15.69 0.83 1.52
N ASN A 303 -16.65 1.19 0.67
CA ASN A 303 -16.86 0.63 -0.67
C ASN A 303 -16.19 1.44 -1.80
N LEU A 304 -15.08 2.10 -1.52
CA LEU A 304 -14.22 2.66 -2.56
C LEU A 304 -13.33 1.55 -3.12
N LEU A 305 -13.33 1.38 -4.44
CA LEU A 305 -12.50 0.41 -5.14
C LEU A 305 -11.35 1.14 -5.82
N MET A 306 -10.14 1.01 -5.31
CA MET A 306 -9.02 1.86 -5.69
C MET A 306 -7.76 1.06 -5.98
N GLN A 307 -6.81 1.68 -6.68
CA GLN A 307 -5.45 1.19 -6.85
C GLN A 307 -4.43 2.33 -6.65
N LYS A 308 -3.17 1.97 -6.38
CA LYS A 308 -2.08 2.92 -6.17
C LYS A 308 -1.79 3.68 -7.46
N PHE A 309 -1.21 4.87 -7.35
CA PHE A 309 -0.65 5.58 -8.50
C PHE A 309 0.43 4.74 -9.16
N PRO A 310 0.33 4.47 -10.49
CA PRO A 310 1.25 3.60 -11.19
C PRO A 310 2.55 4.29 -11.63
N ALA A 311 2.53 5.63 -11.70
CA ALA A 311 3.63 6.46 -12.19
C ALA A 311 3.47 7.89 -11.67
N GLU A 312 4.47 8.74 -11.95
CA GLU A 312 4.39 10.18 -11.64
C GLU A 312 3.45 10.95 -12.57
N GLU A 313 3.30 10.46 -13.79
CA GLU A 313 2.38 11.00 -14.79
C GLU A 313 1.60 9.86 -15.43
N PHE A 314 0.30 9.98 -15.46
CA PHE A 314 -0.58 9.00 -16.10
C PHE A 314 -1.97 9.61 -16.35
N THR A 315 -2.76 8.91 -17.13
CA THR A 315 -4.18 9.19 -17.33
C THR A 315 -4.98 7.96 -16.95
N ALA A 316 -5.90 8.07 -16.01
CA ALA A 316 -6.87 7.04 -15.71
C ALA A 316 -8.21 7.41 -16.35
N THR A 317 -8.78 6.49 -17.10
CA THR A 317 -10.06 6.67 -17.79
C THR A 317 -10.95 5.46 -17.52
N THR A 318 -12.23 5.71 -17.30
CA THR A 318 -13.24 4.64 -17.12
C THR A 318 -14.47 4.90 -17.97
N LYS A 319 -15.10 3.83 -18.44
CA LYS A 319 -16.44 3.83 -19.02
C LYS A 319 -17.38 3.17 -18.04
N LEU A 320 -18.41 3.87 -17.63
CA LEU A 320 -19.41 3.33 -16.72
C LEU A 320 -20.84 3.71 -17.17
N THR A 321 -21.78 2.80 -16.89
CA THR A 321 -23.20 3.02 -17.05
C THR A 321 -23.84 3.06 -15.68
N PHE A 322 -24.34 4.22 -15.29
CA PHE A 322 -24.98 4.42 -14.00
C PHE A 322 -26.49 4.24 -14.15
N THR A 323 -27.07 3.33 -13.36
CA THR A 323 -28.52 3.13 -13.21
C THR A 323 -28.90 3.60 -11.81
N ALA A 324 -29.57 4.73 -11.73
CA ALA A 324 -30.02 5.29 -10.46
C ALA A 324 -31.47 4.88 -10.14
N LYS A 325 -31.76 4.81 -8.85
CA LYS A 325 -33.09 4.49 -8.30
C LYS A 325 -33.66 5.62 -7.45
N GLN A 326 -32.77 6.40 -6.83
CA GLN A 326 -33.13 7.45 -5.88
C GLN A 326 -32.28 8.70 -6.08
N ASP A 327 -32.85 9.84 -5.78
CA ASP A 327 -32.11 11.09 -5.76
C ASP A 327 -30.96 11.05 -4.75
N GLY A 328 -29.85 11.68 -5.10
CA GLY A 328 -28.64 11.71 -4.30
C GLY A 328 -27.70 10.54 -4.55
N GLU A 329 -28.12 9.46 -5.20
CA GLU A 329 -27.22 8.40 -5.63
C GLU A 329 -26.16 8.94 -6.58
N GLN A 330 -24.91 8.53 -6.40
CA GLN A 330 -23.81 8.99 -7.24
C GLN A 330 -22.73 7.94 -7.46
N THR A 331 -22.05 8.07 -8.59
CA THR A 331 -20.89 7.24 -8.96
C THR A 331 -19.85 8.07 -9.66
N GLY A 332 -18.59 7.68 -9.57
CA GLY A 332 -17.54 8.46 -10.19
C GLY A 332 -16.13 7.86 -10.07
N ILE A 333 -15.16 8.68 -10.53
CA ILE A 333 -13.73 8.44 -10.38
C ILE A 333 -13.18 9.34 -9.27
N ILE A 334 -12.38 8.75 -8.38
CA ILE A 334 -11.82 9.43 -7.19
C ILE A 334 -10.30 9.32 -7.16
N VAL A 335 -9.64 10.39 -6.71
CA VAL A 335 -8.25 10.40 -6.26
C VAL A 335 -8.24 10.63 -4.76
N MET A 336 -7.70 9.69 -3.98
CA MET A 336 -7.82 9.60 -2.52
C MET A 336 -6.47 9.53 -1.83
N GLY A 337 -6.23 10.44 -0.92
CA GLY A 337 -5.17 10.48 0.07
C GLY A 337 -5.71 11.12 1.34
N TRP A 338 -4.91 11.86 2.10
CA TRP A 338 -5.42 12.73 3.19
C TRP A 338 -6.34 13.83 2.68
N ASP A 339 -6.01 14.34 1.48
CA ASP A 339 -6.94 15.12 0.68
C ASP A 339 -7.49 14.23 -0.42
N TYR A 340 -8.70 14.50 -0.87
CA TYR A 340 -9.23 13.83 -2.05
C TYR A 340 -10.04 14.75 -2.96
N SER A 341 -10.19 14.33 -4.19
CA SER A 341 -11.12 14.93 -5.14
C SER A 341 -11.73 13.83 -6.01
N TYR A 342 -12.99 14.00 -6.36
CA TYR A 342 -13.66 13.13 -7.32
C TYR A 342 -14.44 13.92 -8.37
N LEU A 343 -14.63 13.28 -9.53
CA LEU A 343 -15.61 13.66 -10.53
C LEU A 343 -16.70 12.60 -10.55
N SER A 344 -17.95 12.99 -10.35
CA SER A 344 -19.10 12.07 -10.29
C SER A 344 -20.31 12.57 -11.09
N ILE A 345 -21.21 11.64 -11.41
CA ILE A 345 -22.58 11.96 -11.80
C ILE A 345 -23.51 11.58 -10.65
N ARG A 346 -24.37 12.51 -10.25
CA ARG A 346 -25.34 12.38 -9.16
C ARG A 346 -26.76 12.52 -9.68
N LYS A 347 -27.65 11.63 -9.28
CA LYS A 347 -29.08 11.70 -9.60
C LYS A 347 -29.76 12.87 -8.89
N ALA A 348 -30.51 13.66 -9.62
CA ALA A 348 -31.29 14.80 -9.10
C ALA A 348 -32.53 15.05 -9.97
N GLY A 349 -33.72 14.69 -9.48
CA GLY A 349 -34.96 14.78 -10.23
C GLY A 349 -34.90 13.99 -11.53
N ASP A 350 -35.11 14.65 -12.65
CA ASP A 350 -35.13 14.07 -14.01
C ASP A 350 -33.80 14.15 -14.76
N GLN A 351 -32.74 14.45 -14.05
CA GLN A 351 -31.37 14.60 -14.63
C GLN A 351 -30.27 14.01 -13.76
N PHE A 352 -29.09 13.85 -14.36
CA PHE A 352 -27.86 13.65 -13.61
C PHE A 352 -27.06 14.95 -13.58
N ILE A 353 -26.47 15.24 -12.45
CA ILE A 353 -25.58 16.39 -12.26
C ILE A 353 -24.15 15.89 -12.26
N LEU A 354 -23.33 16.38 -13.21
CA LEU A 354 -21.89 16.22 -13.15
C LEU A 354 -21.34 17.17 -12.09
N GLN A 355 -20.60 16.66 -11.14
CA GLN A 355 -20.04 17.47 -10.06
C GLN A 355 -18.60 17.04 -9.71
N GLN A 356 -17.82 18.00 -9.24
CA GLN A 356 -16.55 17.77 -8.59
C GLN A 356 -16.69 18.06 -7.11
N ALA A 357 -16.12 17.20 -6.28
CA ALA A 357 -15.90 17.48 -4.87
C ALA A 357 -14.40 17.52 -4.56
N VAL A 358 -14.03 18.37 -3.63
CA VAL A 358 -12.70 18.45 -3.03
C VAL A 358 -12.86 18.43 -1.52
N CYS A 359 -12.11 17.57 -0.86
CA CYS A 359 -12.00 17.55 0.60
C CYS A 359 -10.53 17.67 1.00
N LYS A 360 -10.23 18.63 1.83
CA LYS A 360 -8.92 18.86 2.42
C LYS A 360 -8.89 18.33 3.84
N ASP A 361 -7.78 17.66 4.21
CA ASP A 361 -7.58 17.08 5.53
C ASP A 361 -8.81 16.23 5.97
N ALA A 362 -9.18 15.29 5.10
CA ALA A 362 -10.39 14.46 5.27
C ALA A 362 -10.36 13.62 6.56
N GLU A 363 -9.16 13.26 7.03
CA GLU A 363 -8.96 12.55 8.31
C GLU A 363 -9.36 13.38 9.54
N GLN A 364 -9.49 14.69 9.39
CA GLN A 364 -9.97 15.61 10.44
C GLN A 364 -11.49 15.82 10.38
N GLN A 365 -12.20 15.01 9.58
CA GLN A 365 -13.65 15.12 9.38
C GLN A 365 -14.07 16.47 8.79
N ASN A 366 -13.21 17.09 7.96
CA ASN A 366 -13.58 18.29 7.23
C ASN A 366 -14.65 17.94 6.15
N PRO A 367 -15.61 18.85 5.89
CA PRO A 367 -16.63 18.63 4.89
C PRO A 367 -16.10 18.77 3.47
N GLU A 368 -16.81 18.14 2.52
CA GLU A 368 -16.56 18.29 1.10
C GLU A 368 -16.97 19.69 0.59
N GLN A 369 -16.18 20.22 -0.33
CA GLN A 369 -16.54 21.36 -1.17
C GLN A 369 -17.02 20.83 -2.50
N ILE A 370 -18.31 20.89 -2.77
CA ILE A 370 -18.96 20.36 -3.97
C ILE A 370 -19.24 21.50 -4.94
N LYS A 371 -18.89 21.28 -6.22
CA LYS A 371 -19.17 22.20 -7.33
C LYS A 371 -19.92 21.44 -8.41
N GLU A 372 -21.13 21.86 -8.71
CA GLU A 372 -21.90 21.38 -9.85
C GLU A 372 -21.31 21.97 -11.14
N LEU A 373 -21.12 21.16 -12.17
CA LEU A 373 -20.39 21.52 -13.38
C LEU A 373 -21.25 21.49 -14.63
N ALA A 374 -22.15 20.49 -14.74
CA ALA A 374 -23.03 20.34 -15.90
C ALA A 374 -24.21 19.46 -15.59
N ASN A 375 -25.30 19.66 -16.34
CA ASN A 375 -26.43 18.75 -16.36
C ASN A 375 -26.22 17.68 -17.44
N ILE A 376 -26.38 16.43 -17.09
CA ILE A 376 -26.24 15.27 -17.96
C ILE A 376 -27.64 14.67 -18.18
N PRO A 377 -28.09 14.52 -19.44
CA PRO A 377 -29.43 14.01 -19.71
C PRO A 377 -29.60 12.56 -19.21
N VAL A 378 -30.78 12.24 -18.68
CA VAL A 378 -31.19 10.88 -18.30
C VAL A 378 -31.67 10.13 -19.53
N LYS A 379 -31.34 8.85 -19.62
CA LYS A 379 -31.94 7.90 -20.55
C LYS A 379 -32.95 7.02 -19.79
N TYR A 380 -34.05 6.74 -20.41
CA TYR A 380 -35.10 5.92 -19.84
C TYR A 380 -35.15 4.56 -20.54
N LEU A 381 -35.18 3.48 -19.78
CA LEU A 381 -35.48 2.15 -20.30
C LEU A 381 -36.94 1.80 -19.90
N LYS A 382 -37.85 1.92 -20.83
CA LYS A 382 -39.24 1.49 -20.65
C LYS A 382 -39.38 0.06 -21.10
N MET A 383 -39.60 -0.86 -20.18
CA MET A 383 -39.94 -2.26 -20.46
C MET A 383 -41.32 -2.56 -19.87
N PRO A 384 -42.25 -3.19 -20.62
CA PRO A 384 -43.55 -3.56 -20.09
C PRO A 384 -43.39 -4.44 -18.84
N GLY A 385 -44.02 -4.03 -17.73
CA GLY A 385 -44.03 -4.77 -16.47
C GLY A 385 -42.76 -4.63 -15.61
N VAL A 386 -41.80 -3.78 -15.99
CA VAL A 386 -40.60 -3.46 -15.20
C VAL A 386 -40.63 -1.98 -14.83
N ALA A 387 -40.25 -1.65 -13.60
CA ALA A 387 -40.12 -0.25 -13.20
C ALA A 387 -39.09 0.48 -14.11
N ASP A 388 -39.46 1.69 -14.53
CA ASP A 388 -38.58 2.53 -15.37
C ASP A 388 -37.22 2.71 -14.70
N ASN A 389 -36.16 2.33 -15.41
CA ASN A 389 -34.81 2.56 -14.98
C ASN A 389 -34.28 3.84 -15.63
N GLU A 390 -33.76 4.72 -14.81
CA GLU A 390 -33.07 5.93 -15.24
C GLU A 390 -31.56 5.67 -15.26
N TRP A 391 -30.93 5.85 -16.41
CA TRP A 391 -29.55 5.51 -16.61
C TRP A 391 -28.80 6.48 -17.53
N GLN A 392 -27.49 6.49 -17.44
CA GLN A 392 -26.62 7.17 -18.38
C GLN A 392 -25.25 6.48 -18.44
N THR A 393 -24.68 6.42 -19.64
CA THR A 393 -23.28 6.03 -19.84
C THR A 393 -22.42 7.29 -19.90
N VAL A 394 -21.35 7.29 -19.10
CA VAL A 394 -20.37 8.36 -19.11
C VAL A 394 -18.95 7.77 -19.12
N TYR A 395 -18.04 8.56 -19.67
CA TYR A 395 -16.61 8.33 -19.62
C TYR A 395 -16.01 9.39 -18.71
N LEU A 396 -15.38 8.96 -17.63
CA LEU A 396 -14.72 9.84 -16.67
C LEU A 396 -13.22 9.64 -16.75
N GLN A 397 -12.50 10.74 -16.64
CA GLN A 397 -11.05 10.74 -16.79
C GLN A 397 -10.40 11.62 -15.73
N VAL A 398 -9.27 11.18 -15.18
CA VAL A 398 -8.34 11.99 -14.42
C VAL A 398 -6.96 11.90 -15.03
N LYS A 399 -6.34 13.07 -15.30
CA LYS A 399 -4.95 13.19 -15.74
C LYS A 399 -4.12 13.63 -14.56
N VAL A 400 -3.13 12.81 -14.19
CA VAL A 400 -2.14 13.12 -13.17
C VAL A 400 -0.85 13.57 -13.85
N ARG A 401 -0.34 14.71 -13.45
CA ARG A 401 0.90 15.30 -13.96
C ARG A 401 1.94 15.39 -12.84
N LYS A 402 3.19 15.63 -13.22
CA LYS A 402 4.30 15.79 -12.28
C LYS A 402 3.94 16.72 -11.13
N GLY A 403 4.31 16.33 -9.90
CA GLY A 403 3.85 17.00 -8.68
C GLY A 403 2.47 16.56 -8.21
N ALA A 404 1.95 15.43 -8.77
CA ALA A 404 0.65 14.86 -8.45
C ALA A 404 -0.54 15.81 -8.69
N VAL A 405 -0.40 16.71 -9.67
CA VAL A 405 -1.48 17.64 -10.09
C VAL A 405 -2.48 16.86 -10.95
N CYS A 406 -3.71 16.81 -10.48
CA CYS A 406 -4.83 16.09 -11.09
C CYS A 406 -5.78 17.06 -11.78
N THR A 407 -6.19 16.75 -13.00
CA THR A 407 -7.25 17.45 -13.73
C THR A 407 -8.29 16.44 -14.21
N PHE A 408 -9.56 16.81 -14.11
CA PHE A 408 -10.66 15.91 -14.46
C PHE A 408 -11.28 16.28 -15.81
N ALA A 409 -11.79 15.27 -16.51
CA ALA A 409 -12.54 15.45 -17.74
C ALA A 409 -13.64 14.39 -17.85
N TYR A 410 -14.66 14.66 -18.63
CA TYR A 410 -15.72 13.72 -18.97
C TYR A 410 -16.01 13.69 -20.46
N SER A 411 -16.66 12.63 -20.89
CA SER A 411 -17.20 12.48 -22.24
C SER A 411 -18.51 11.70 -22.20
N LEU A 412 -19.42 11.94 -23.13
CA LEU A 412 -20.65 11.16 -23.33
C LEU A 412 -20.53 10.20 -24.52
N ASP A 413 -19.52 10.32 -25.36
CA ASP A 413 -19.29 9.53 -26.57
C ASP A 413 -17.97 8.72 -26.54
N GLY A 414 -17.15 8.94 -25.54
CA GLY A 414 -15.83 8.30 -25.38
C GLY A 414 -14.76 8.81 -26.37
N LYS A 415 -15.07 9.83 -27.16
CA LYS A 415 -14.18 10.40 -28.19
C LYS A 415 -13.72 11.80 -27.84
N LYS A 416 -14.68 12.67 -27.52
CA LYS A 416 -14.40 14.07 -27.17
C LYS A 416 -14.51 14.26 -25.66
N TYR A 417 -13.36 14.54 -25.02
CA TYR A 417 -13.30 14.80 -23.57
C TYR A 417 -13.29 16.31 -23.30
N THR A 418 -14.13 16.72 -22.37
CA THR A 418 -14.20 18.12 -21.90
C THR A 418 -13.58 18.18 -20.51
N THR A 419 -12.49 18.93 -20.35
CA THR A 419 -11.89 19.19 -19.03
C THR A 419 -12.82 20.06 -18.21
N VAL A 420 -13.04 19.70 -16.94
CA VAL A 420 -14.02 20.34 -16.05
C VAL A 420 -13.46 20.49 -14.65
N GLY A 421 -14.07 21.40 -13.90
CA GLY A 421 -13.72 21.65 -12.51
C GLY A 421 -12.37 22.33 -12.33
N GLU A 422 -11.84 22.21 -11.14
CA GLU A 422 -10.56 22.81 -10.74
C GLU A 422 -9.47 21.75 -10.63
N SER A 423 -8.20 22.15 -10.84
CA SER A 423 -7.08 21.25 -10.59
C SER A 423 -6.95 20.94 -9.11
N PHE A 424 -6.56 19.71 -8.80
CA PHE A 424 -6.38 19.20 -7.46
C PHE A 424 -4.98 18.62 -7.33
N THR A 425 -4.23 18.99 -6.29
CA THR A 425 -2.94 18.35 -6.00
C THR A 425 -3.15 17.24 -4.99
N ALA A 426 -2.88 15.99 -5.40
CA ALA A 426 -3.03 14.84 -4.53
C ALA A 426 -1.96 14.83 -3.43
N ARG A 427 -2.36 14.39 -2.25
CA ARG A 427 -1.48 14.13 -1.10
C ARG A 427 -1.43 12.63 -0.80
N GLN A 428 -0.41 12.20 -0.08
CA GLN A 428 -0.31 10.85 0.45
C GLN A 428 -1.47 10.54 1.42
N GLY A 429 -1.72 9.25 1.63
CA GLY A 429 -2.52 8.75 2.75
C GLY A 429 -1.63 8.38 3.95
N LYS A 430 -2.18 7.63 4.91
CA LYS A 430 -1.43 7.20 6.10
C LYS A 430 -0.37 6.15 5.72
N TRP A 431 0.90 6.59 5.57
CA TRP A 431 2.07 5.79 5.14
C TRP A 431 1.95 5.12 3.77
N ILE A 432 1.06 5.60 2.95
CA ILE A 432 0.86 5.14 1.57
C ILE A 432 0.73 6.35 0.65
N GLY A 433 0.89 6.14 -0.66
CA GLY A 433 0.60 7.16 -1.65
C GLY A 433 -0.88 7.41 -1.83
N ALA A 434 -1.21 8.37 -2.68
CA ALA A 434 -2.56 8.53 -3.18
C ALA A 434 -2.98 7.30 -3.98
N LYS A 435 -4.29 7.07 -4.03
CA LYS A 435 -4.93 6.04 -4.82
C LYS A 435 -5.87 6.68 -5.84
N VAL A 436 -6.13 6.00 -6.93
CA VAL A 436 -7.15 6.36 -7.91
C VAL A 436 -8.12 5.19 -8.07
N GLY A 437 -9.40 5.48 -8.25
CA GLY A 437 -10.38 4.41 -8.39
C GLY A 437 -11.80 4.88 -8.55
N LEU A 438 -12.71 4.03 -8.15
CA LEU A 438 -14.14 4.09 -8.43
C LEU A 438 -14.96 4.02 -7.14
N PHE A 439 -16.15 4.58 -7.19
CA PHE A 439 -17.14 4.44 -6.13
C PHE A 439 -18.56 4.48 -6.66
N CYS A 440 -19.49 3.95 -5.89
CA CYS A 440 -20.91 4.10 -6.08
C CYS A 440 -21.58 4.17 -4.70
N VAL A 441 -22.29 5.25 -4.40
CA VAL A 441 -22.86 5.49 -3.06
C VAL A 441 -24.28 6.09 -3.15
N THR A 442 -25.01 5.94 -2.05
CA THR A 442 -26.35 6.52 -1.85
C THR A 442 -26.48 7.13 -0.46
N PRO A 443 -27.08 8.31 -0.30
CA PRO A 443 -27.44 8.84 1.01
C PRO A 443 -28.66 8.13 1.64
N ASN A 444 -29.35 7.26 0.88
CA ASN A 444 -30.60 6.63 1.25
C ASN A 444 -30.43 5.15 1.60
N GLU A 445 -31.39 4.62 2.36
CA GLU A 445 -31.55 3.18 2.58
C GLU A 445 -32.56 2.59 1.57
N GLY A 446 -32.56 1.28 1.40
CA GLY A 446 -33.55 0.54 0.62
C GLY A 446 -33.12 0.21 -0.82
N ASN A 447 -34.00 0.42 -1.81
CA ASN A 447 -33.74 0.07 -3.21
C ASN A 447 -32.67 0.98 -3.79
N ARG A 448 -31.53 0.38 -4.20
CA ARG A 448 -30.31 1.09 -4.58
C ARG A 448 -29.99 0.93 -6.05
N GLY A 449 -29.47 2.00 -6.64
CA GLY A 449 -28.87 2.00 -7.95
C GLY A 449 -27.52 1.27 -8.00
N TRP A 450 -26.94 1.24 -9.17
CA TRP A 450 -25.61 0.62 -9.40
C TRP A 450 -24.91 1.27 -10.59
N ALA A 451 -23.59 1.11 -10.61
CA ALA A 451 -22.76 1.43 -11.77
C ALA A 451 -22.19 0.15 -12.38
N ASP A 452 -22.44 -0.07 -13.66
CA ASP A 452 -21.77 -1.10 -14.46
C ASP A 452 -20.56 -0.46 -15.14
N VAL A 453 -19.37 -0.88 -14.74
CA VAL A 453 -18.10 -0.35 -15.23
C VAL A 453 -17.51 -1.32 -16.23
N ASP A 454 -17.47 -0.92 -17.51
CA ASP A 454 -16.98 -1.76 -18.60
C ASP A 454 -15.46 -1.96 -18.49
N TRP A 455 -14.73 -0.90 -18.17
CA TRP A 455 -13.29 -0.94 -18.08
C TRP A 455 -12.73 0.25 -17.28
N PHE A 456 -11.51 0.06 -16.78
CA PHE A 456 -10.70 1.10 -16.17
C PHE A 456 -9.29 1.03 -16.79
N ARG A 457 -8.87 2.04 -17.50
CA ARG A 457 -7.63 2.05 -18.28
C ARG A 457 -6.66 3.10 -17.78
N MET A 458 -5.40 2.70 -17.70
CA MET A 458 -4.26 3.54 -17.31
C MET A 458 -3.33 3.70 -18.52
N ASP A 459 -3.05 4.95 -18.88
CA ASP A 459 -2.07 5.32 -19.91
C ASP A 459 -0.95 6.15 -19.25
N LYS A 460 0.33 5.79 -19.49
CA LYS A 460 1.53 6.46 -18.94
C LYS A 460 2.25 7.25 -20.01
#